data_3352286721c98b40df4afbabb5a967aa
#
_entry.id   3352286721c98b40df4afbabb5a967aa
#
_cell.length_a   1.000
_cell.length_b   1.000
_cell.length_c   1.000
_cell.angle_alpha   90.00
_cell.angle_beta   90.00
_cell.angle_gamma   90.00
#
_symmetry.space_group_name_H-M   'P 1'
#
loop_
_entity.id
_entity.type
_entity.pdbx_description
1 polymer ?
#
loop_
_entity_poly.entity_id
_entity_poly.type
_entity_poly.pdbx_seq_one_letter_code
_entity_poly.pdbx_strand_id
1 'polypeptide(L)'
;MNDAGIDLTKFDSFLDEFDKVIGLSKLECIHINDSMNPINSHKDRHQNIGYGTIGFDILNNIVHNKRLESIPKILETPWVNRNKSDEYPPYKYEISNFRTCKFNDFIR
;
A
#
# COMPACT_ATOMS: atom_id res chain seq x y z
N MET A 1 -2.63 -7.63 -4.28
CA MET A 1 -4.03 -7.40 -4.65
C MET A 1 -4.18 -6.64 -5.95
N ASN A 2 -3.41 -5.58 -6.14
CA ASN A 2 -3.56 -4.76 -7.35
C ASN A 2 -3.23 -5.53 -8.64
N ASP A 3 -2.23 -6.36 -8.60
CA ASP A 3 -1.83 -7.18 -9.75
C ASP A 3 -2.87 -8.24 -10.12
N ALA A 4 -3.82 -8.52 -9.25
CA ALA A 4 -4.95 -9.41 -9.52
C ALA A 4 -6.12 -8.70 -10.25
N GLY A 5 -5.95 -7.44 -10.65
CA GLY A 5 -6.92 -6.72 -11.44
C GLY A 5 -7.95 -5.90 -10.67
N ILE A 6 -7.72 -5.69 -9.37
CA ILE A 6 -8.61 -4.86 -8.56
C ILE A 6 -8.29 -3.39 -8.83
N ASP A 7 -9.31 -2.63 -9.23
CA ASP A 7 -9.18 -1.19 -9.43
C ASP A 7 -9.27 -0.49 -8.08
N LEU A 8 -8.11 -0.05 -7.55
CA LEU A 8 -8.03 0.57 -6.24
C LEU A 8 -8.68 1.95 -6.18
N THR A 9 -8.99 2.58 -7.32
CA THR A 9 -9.78 3.81 -7.33
C THR A 9 -11.23 3.54 -6.92
N LYS A 10 -11.66 2.27 -7.00
CA LYS A 10 -13.00 1.81 -6.59
C LYS A 10 -12.91 0.92 -5.35
N PHE A 11 -12.02 1.26 -4.45
CA PHE A 11 -11.71 0.41 -3.29
C PHE A 11 -12.91 0.21 -2.37
N ASP A 12 -13.73 1.23 -2.14
CA ASP A 12 -14.92 1.09 -1.29
C ASP A 12 -15.92 0.10 -1.87
N SER A 13 -16.09 0.07 -3.20
CA SER A 13 -16.93 -0.91 -3.86
C SER A 13 -16.38 -2.33 -3.67
N PHE A 14 -15.07 -2.48 -3.73
CA PHE A 14 -14.42 -3.75 -3.45
C PHE A 14 -14.67 -4.19 -2.01
N LEU A 15 -14.59 -3.27 -1.04
CA LEU A 15 -14.84 -3.58 0.36
C LEU A 15 -16.30 -4.00 0.59
N ASP A 16 -17.25 -3.38 -0.11
CA ASP A 16 -18.68 -3.78 -0.05
C ASP A 16 -18.84 -5.23 -0.47
N GLU A 17 -18.24 -5.61 -1.59
CA GLU A 17 -18.28 -6.98 -2.09
C GLU A 17 -17.62 -7.96 -1.14
N PHE A 18 -16.43 -7.60 -0.63
CA PHE A 18 -15.70 -8.42 0.30
C PHE A 18 -16.50 -8.68 1.57
N ASP A 19 -17.10 -7.62 2.13
CA ASP A 19 -17.89 -7.72 3.35
C ASP A 19 -19.13 -8.59 3.14
N LYS A 20 -19.75 -8.48 1.97
CA LYS A 20 -20.93 -9.25 1.63
C LYS A 20 -20.64 -10.74 1.47
N VAL A 21 -19.50 -11.09 0.87
CA VAL A 21 -19.16 -12.48 0.53
C VAL A 21 -18.42 -13.17 1.69
N ILE A 22 -17.48 -12.50 2.30
CA ILE A 22 -16.57 -13.09 3.31
C ILE A 22 -16.82 -12.49 4.69
N GLY A 23 -16.99 -11.17 4.76
CA GLY A 23 -17.12 -10.40 6.00
C GLY A 23 -15.81 -9.73 6.39
N LEU A 24 -15.86 -8.41 6.66
CA LEU A 24 -14.67 -7.64 7.07
C LEU A 24 -14.08 -8.15 8.36
N SER A 25 -14.87 -8.77 9.24
CA SER A 25 -14.40 -9.34 10.49
C SER A 25 -13.41 -10.50 10.28
N LYS A 26 -13.34 -11.06 9.08
CA LYS A 26 -12.40 -12.12 8.74
C LYS A 26 -11.03 -11.58 8.31
N LEU A 27 -10.93 -10.28 8.06
CA LEU A 27 -9.69 -9.65 7.59
C LEU A 27 -8.79 -9.37 8.79
N GLU A 28 -7.64 -10.03 8.86
CA GLU A 28 -6.73 -9.96 10.00
C GLU A 28 -5.66 -8.89 9.86
N CYS A 29 -5.14 -8.68 8.65
CA CYS A 29 -4.16 -7.63 8.38
C CYS A 29 -4.15 -7.27 6.90
N ILE A 30 -3.56 -6.12 6.58
CA ILE A 30 -3.43 -5.62 5.22
C ILE A 30 -1.98 -5.28 4.95
N HIS A 31 -1.43 -5.83 3.87
CA HIS A 31 -0.09 -5.47 3.41
C HIS A 31 -0.20 -4.26 2.48
N ILE A 32 0.50 -3.20 2.83
CA ILE A 32 0.49 -1.93 2.10
C ILE A 32 1.83 -1.76 1.41
N ASN A 33 1.83 -1.79 0.09
CA ASN A 33 3.00 -1.45 -0.72
C ASN A 33 2.56 -0.85 -2.04
N ASP A 34 3.45 -0.06 -2.63
CA ASP A 34 3.26 0.36 -4.01
C ASP A 34 3.73 -0.75 -4.95
N SER A 35 3.50 -0.62 -6.23
CA SER A 35 3.81 -1.65 -7.20
C SER A 35 4.70 -1.12 -8.31
N MET A 36 5.67 -1.94 -8.74
CA MET A 36 6.50 -1.64 -9.91
C MET A 36 5.78 -1.89 -11.22
N ASN A 37 4.66 -2.63 -11.17
CA ASN A 37 3.97 -3.09 -12.36
C ASN A 37 2.56 -2.48 -12.46
N PRO A 38 2.02 -2.33 -13.67
CA PRO A 38 0.66 -1.82 -13.82
C PRO A 38 -0.38 -2.81 -13.30
N ILE A 39 -1.59 -2.29 -13.08
CA ILE A 39 -2.72 -3.12 -12.64
C ILE A 39 -2.94 -4.28 -13.62
N ASN A 40 -3.33 -5.43 -13.06
CA ASN A 40 -3.63 -6.63 -13.84
C ASN A 40 -2.43 -7.24 -14.57
N SER A 41 -1.22 -6.88 -14.18
CA SER A 41 0.00 -7.45 -14.75
C SER A 41 0.29 -8.87 -14.27
N HIS A 42 -0.32 -9.28 -13.15
CA HIS A 42 -0.09 -10.56 -12.46
C HIS A 42 1.37 -10.73 -12.02
N LYS A 43 2.08 -9.62 -11.82
CA LYS A 43 3.44 -9.58 -11.29
C LYS A 43 3.43 -8.88 -9.96
N ASP A 44 3.98 -9.54 -8.95
CA ASP A 44 4.01 -9.04 -7.58
C ASP A 44 5.40 -8.49 -7.24
N ARG A 45 5.67 -7.26 -7.66
CA ARG A 45 6.90 -6.56 -7.35
C ARG A 45 6.59 -5.31 -6.55
N HIS A 46 7.01 -5.32 -5.29
CA HIS A 46 6.76 -4.21 -4.37
C HIS A 46 7.64 -3.02 -4.67
N GLN A 47 7.10 -1.85 -4.51
CA GLN A 47 7.80 -0.58 -4.63
C GLN A 47 7.54 0.25 -3.38
N ASN A 48 8.45 1.20 -3.10
CA ASN A 48 8.27 2.14 -2.00
C ASN A 48 7.02 2.98 -2.24
N ILE A 49 6.35 3.33 -1.14
CA ILE A 49 5.07 4.04 -1.19
C ILE A 49 5.22 5.39 -1.88
N GLY A 50 4.43 5.60 -2.90
CA GLY A 50 4.44 6.84 -3.70
C GLY A 50 5.35 6.80 -4.92
N TYR A 51 6.18 5.76 -5.05
CA TYR A 51 7.14 5.63 -6.16
C TYR A 51 6.72 4.59 -7.20
N GLY A 52 5.56 4.00 -7.04
CA GLY A 52 5.06 2.97 -7.93
C GLY A 52 3.84 3.39 -8.73
N THR A 53 3.21 2.41 -9.37
CA THR A 53 2.06 2.63 -10.27
C THR A 53 0.77 2.94 -9.54
N ILE A 54 0.66 2.56 -8.25
CA ILE A 54 -0.55 2.85 -7.45
C ILE A 54 -0.53 4.31 -7.00
N GLY A 55 0.56 4.76 -6.44
CA GLY A 55 0.72 6.13 -5.98
C GLY A 55 0.30 6.36 -4.54
N PHE A 56 0.82 7.45 -3.96
CA PHE A 56 0.62 7.76 -2.56
C PHE A 56 -0.86 8.03 -2.21
N ASP A 57 -1.57 8.79 -3.04
CA ASP A 57 -2.92 9.24 -2.70
C ASP A 57 -3.89 8.05 -2.52
N ILE A 58 -3.83 7.08 -3.41
CA ILE A 58 -4.67 5.88 -3.32
C ILE A 58 -4.31 5.08 -2.07
N LEU A 59 -3.02 4.84 -1.84
CA LEU A 59 -2.57 4.07 -0.67
C LEU A 59 -2.89 4.80 0.64
N ASN A 60 -2.74 6.13 0.67
CA ASN A 60 -3.09 6.92 1.84
C ASN A 60 -4.58 6.82 2.16
N ASN A 61 -5.43 6.84 1.15
CA ASN A 61 -6.86 6.68 1.35
C ASN A 61 -7.21 5.30 1.90
N ILE A 62 -6.52 4.25 1.46
CA ILE A 62 -6.71 2.90 1.99
C ILE A 62 -6.28 2.82 3.45
N VAL A 63 -5.12 3.38 3.79
CA VAL A 63 -4.59 3.37 5.16
C VAL A 63 -5.54 4.08 6.13
N HIS A 64 -6.16 5.16 5.69
CA HIS A 64 -7.08 5.96 6.51
C HIS A 64 -8.54 5.62 6.34
N ASN A 65 -8.87 4.54 5.64
CA ASN A 65 -10.25 4.11 5.46
C ASN A 65 -10.84 3.69 6.80
N LYS A 66 -11.93 4.33 7.20
CA LYS A 66 -12.56 4.10 8.51
C LYS A 66 -13.04 2.66 8.70
N ARG A 67 -13.43 2.00 7.64
CA ARG A 67 -13.87 0.59 7.71
C ARG A 67 -12.72 -0.36 8.05
N LEU A 68 -11.48 0.09 7.90
CA LEU A 68 -10.27 -0.69 8.12
C LEU A 68 -9.43 -0.18 9.30
N GLU A 69 -9.94 0.77 10.10
CA GLU A 69 -9.12 1.43 11.13
C GLU A 69 -8.64 0.48 12.22
N SER A 70 -9.42 -0.58 12.52
CA SER A 70 -9.04 -1.57 13.54
C SER A 70 -8.14 -2.69 13.00
N ILE A 71 -7.89 -2.70 11.68
CA ILE A 71 -7.12 -3.76 11.03
C ILE A 71 -5.67 -3.30 10.88
N PRO A 72 -4.69 -4.08 11.38
CA PRO A 72 -3.27 -3.73 11.22
C PRO A 72 -2.85 -3.62 9.75
N LYS A 73 -2.02 -2.64 9.45
CA LYS A 73 -1.42 -2.46 8.12
C LYS A 73 0.09 -2.69 8.24
N ILE A 74 0.63 -3.51 7.35
CA ILE A 74 2.02 -3.92 7.36
C ILE A 74 2.69 -3.49 6.07
N LEU A 75 3.87 -2.89 6.18
CA LEU A 75 4.66 -2.49 5.02
C LEU A 75 5.62 -3.60 4.63
N GLU A 76 5.68 -3.90 3.33
CA GLU A 76 6.62 -4.87 2.75
C GLU A 76 7.38 -4.23 1.60
N THR A 77 7.82 -3.00 1.79
CA THR A 77 8.49 -2.23 0.76
C THR A 77 9.99 -2.48 0.76
N PRO A 78 10.66 -2.36 -0.41
CA PRO A 78 12.10 -2.62 -0.49
C PRO A 78 12.92 -1.55 0.21
N TRP A 79 14.08 -1.95 0.73
CA TRP A 79 15.04 -1.02 1.30
C TRP A 79 15.61 -0.11 0.20
N VAL A 80 15.89 1.13 0.57
CA VAL A 80 16.46 2.12 -0.35
C VAL A 80 17.95 1.84 -0.52
N ASN A 81 18.44 1.93 -1.74
CA ASN A 81 19.84 1.68 -2.10
C ASN A 81 20.33 0.29 -1.69
N ARG A 82 19.49 -0.70 -1.87
CA ARG A 82 19.79 -2.07 -1.47
C ARG A 82 21.11 -2.57 -2.07
N ASN A 83 21.92 -3.22 -1.22
CA ASN A 83 23.25 -3.73 -1.55
C ASN A 83 24.30 -2.63 -1.79
N LYS A 84 24.02 -1.41 -1.35
CA LYS A 84 24.97 -0.30 -1.37
C LYS A 84 25.35 0.10 0.05
N SER A 85 26.46 0.82 0.20
CA SER A 85 26.96 1.22 1.52
C SER A 85 26.01 2.14 2.27
N ASP A 86 25.15 2.85 1.55
CA ASP A 86 24.20 3.81 2.12
C ASP A 86 22.74 3.28 2.10
N GLU A 87 22.57 1.95 2.10
CA GLU A 87 21.21 1.39 2.16
C GLU A 87 20.56 1.70 3.51
N TYR A 88 19.25 1.92 3.46
CA TYR A 88 18.47 2.18 4.66
C TYR A 88 17.03 1.69 4.51
N PRO A 89 16.35 1.31 5.63
CA PRO A 89 14.96 0.90 5.57
C PRO A 89 14.03 2.10 5.32
N PRO A 90 12.99 1.93 4.51
CA PRO A 90 12.10 3.04 4.15
C PRO A 90 10.98 3.29 5.16
N TYR A 91 10.74 2.38 6.08
CA TYR A 91 9.49 2.33 6.87
C TYR A 91 9.23 3.60 7.67
N LYS A 92 10.25 4.15 8.29
CA LYS A 92 10.14 5.39 9.05
C LYS A 92 9.56 6.54 8.21
N TYR A 93 10.05 6.68 6.99
CA TYR A 93 9.64 7.74 6.07
C TYR A 93 8.24 7.48 5.53
N GLU A 94 7.93 6.24 5.20
CA GLU A 94 6.62 5.84 4.68
C GLU A 94 5.53 6.02 5.73
N ILE A 95 5.80 5.61 6.97
CA ILE A 95 4.85 5.78 8.07
C ILE A 95 4.63 7.27 8.35
N SER A 96 5.70 8.07 8.34
CA SER A 96 5.58 9.51 8.54
C SER A 96 4.71 10.15 7.45
N ASN A 97 4.88 9.76 6.20
CA ASN A 97 4.07 10.27 5.10
C ASN A 97 2.59 9.95 5.30
N PHE A 98 2.27 8.73 5.73
CA PHE A 98 0.89 8.34 6.02
C PHE A 98 0.31 9.12 7.21
N ARG A 99 1.10 9.32 8.26
CA ARG A 99 0.65 10.05 9.45
C ARG A 99 0.32 11.52 9.16
N THR A 100 1.10 12.14 8.29
CA THR A 100 0.90 13.55 7.91
C THR A 100 -0.05 13.70 6.72
N CYS A 101 -0.47 12.59 6.11
CA CYS A 101 -1.30 12.56 4.91
C CYS A 101 -0.68 13.37 3.77
N LYS A 102 0.64 13.39 3.70
CA LYS A 102 1.38 14.18 2.73
C LYS A 102 2.61 13.42 2.27
N PHE A 103 2.76 13.31 0.96
CA PHE A 103 3.92 12.64 0.38
C PHE A 103 5.15 13.57 0.41
N ASN A 104 6.18 13.13 1.11
CA ASN A 104 7.49 13.76 1.12
C ASN A 104 8.49 12.79 0.55
N ASP A 105 9.26 13.25 -0.45
CA ASP A 105 10.26 12.43 -1.12
C ASP A 105 11.38 12.07 -0.15
N PHE A 106 11.75 10.80 -0.07
CA PHE A 106 12.82 10.32 0.79
C PHE A 106 13.87 9.48 0.07
N ILE A 107 13.67 9.19 -1.21
CA ILE A 107 14.64 8.47 -2.04
C ILE A 107 15.54 9.51 -2.71
N ARG A 108 16.84 9.37 -2.47
CA ARG A 108 17.85 10.30 -3.00
C ARG A 108 18.63 9.71 -4.15
#